data_ad8d4a06055c7607e25f5217412bd94d
#
_entry.id   ad8d4a06055c7607e25f5217412bd94d
#
_cell.length_a   1.000
_cell.length_b   1.000
_cell.length_c   1.000
_cell.angle_alpha   90.00
_cell.angle_beta   90.00
_cell.angle_gamma   90.00
#
_symmetry.space_group_name_H-M   'P 1'
#
loop_
_entity.id
_entity.type
_entity.pdbx_description
1 polymer ?
#
loop_
_entity_poly.entity_id
_entity_poly.type
_entity_poly.pdbx_seq_one_letter_code
_entity_poly.pdbx_strand_id
1 'polypeptide(L)'
;MQSVMTLYWKERRSRVPRSILRMQMDNKLMLPTEIEDFKEIRTDGYYYVDKTALIEQVLDKRSKVTLFTRPRRFGKTLNMSMLRYFFETGTDSKLFNGLYISQNAELCEKYMGKYPVIAISLKGVDADSYTKAKAQIIKIINREARRHRLLLKSEKLDSFDKELLTQLLSRNMEEDTITSSLQELTELFEAHFSKKVVVLIDEYDVPLAKAYENGYYNEMVLLIRNLFGNVLKTNDSLAFAVLTGCLRIAKESIFTGLNNFKVYSITNTEFDETFGFTNEEVRKMLVYYGLDSHFNEVKAWYDGYRFGNADVYCPWDVVNYCEDHKENTNAELQNYWMNTSGNEVIQHFVDSMNDPHMLTKSELELLVSGDTVVKQVDEMITYKELYSNIDNMWSILFMTGYLTQRGKEPDGRYHLAIPNREICDCMVRRVL
;
A
#
# COMPACT_ATOMS: atom_id res chain seq x y z
N MET A 1 -39.81 -53.07 -3.05
CA MET A 1 -39.72 -52.28 -1.80
C MET A 1 -38.40 -51.53 -1.63
N GLN A 2 -37.59 -51.37 -2.68
CA GLN A 2 -36.31 -50.64 -2.60
C GLN A 2 -36.30 -49.28 -3.30
N SER A 3 -37.37 -48.88 -3.97
CA SER A 3 -37.44 -47.64 -4.73
C SER A 3 -38.16 -46.46 -4.02
N VAL A 4 -38.72 -46.66 -2.87
CA VAL A 4 -39.47 -45.62 -2.11
C VAL A 4 -38.63 -45.01 -1.00
N MET A 5 -37.54 -45.68 -0.54
CA MET A 5 -36.65 -45.16 0.50
C MET A 5 -35.60 -44.19 -0.01
N THR A 6 -35.29 -44.18 -1.31
CA THR A 6 -34.26 -43.29 -1.90
C THR A 6 -34.79 -41.88 -2.19
N LEU A 7 -36.10 -41.69 -2.25
CA LEU A 7 -36.76 -40.37 -2.42
C LEU A 7 -36.93 -39.60 -1.09
N TYR A 8 -36.99 -40.32 0.04
CA TYR A 8 -37.22 -39.67 1.36
C TYR A 8 -35.97 -39.05 1.97
N TRP A 9 -34.74 -39.37 1.46
CA TRP A 9 -33.46 -38.82 1.93
C TRP A 9 -32.95 -37.66 1.08
N LYS A 10 -33.58 -37.31 -0.04
CA LYS A 10 -33.18 -36.19 -0.89
C LYS A 10 -33.80 -34.85 -0.51
N GLU A 11 -34.81 -34.82 0.35
CA GLU A 11 -35.53 -33.59 0.72
C GLU A 11 -35.25 -33.05 2.15
N ARG A 12 -34.41 -33.69 2.91
CA ARG A 12 -33.89 -33.13 4.17
C ARG A 12 -32.46 -32.61 4.04
N ARG A 13 -32.14 -31.79 3.08
CA ARG A 13 -31.16 -30.75 3.31
C ARG A 13 -31.83 -29.73 4.24
N SER A 14 -31.50 -29.88 5.54
CA SER A 14 -31.97 -29.01 6.60
C SER A 14 -31.66 -27.57 6.21
N ARG A 15 -32.68 -26.83 5.81
CA ARG A 15 -32.56 -25.36 5.84
C ARG A 15 -32.33 -24.99 7.29
N VAL A 16 -31.08 -24.70 7.64
CA VAL A 16 -30.75 -24.11 8.95
C VAL A 16 -31.68 -22.91 9.12
N PRO A 17 -32.46 -22.83 10.21
CA PRO A 17 -33.37 -21.71 10.41
C PRO A 17 -32.62 -20.38 10.29
N ARG A 18 -33.20 -19.40 9.61
CA ARG A 18 -32.59 -18.05 9.46
C ARG A 18 -32.17 -17.42 10.79
N SER A 19 -32.85 -17.77 11.89
CA SER A 19 -32.48 -17.36 13.24
C SER A 19 -31.13 -17.95 13.72
N ILE A 20 -30.84 -19.21 13.37
CA ILE A 20 -29.55 -19.86 13.73
C ILE A 20 -28.42 -19.32 12.86
N LEU A 21 -28.66 -19.09 11.57
CA LEU A 21 -27.73 -18.39 10.69
C LEU A 21 -27.45 -16.96 11.19
N ARG A 22 -28.45 -16.24 11.64
CA ARG A 22 -28.30 -14.89 12.21
C ARG A 22 -27.50 -14.92 13.53
N MET A 23 -27.76 -15.87 14.44
CA MET A 23 -26.99 -16.05 15.68
C MET A 23 -25.53 -16.46 15.41
N GLN A 24 -25.22 -17.16 14.32
CA GLN A 24 -23.84 -17.50 13.92
C GLN A 24 -23.14 -16.32 13.25
N MET A 25 -23.89 -15.39 12.63
CA MET A 25 -23.34 -14.16 12.05
C MET A 25 -23.05 -13.09 13.12
N ASP A 26 -23.86 -13.01 14.18
CA ASP A 26 -23.68 -12.04 15.27
C ASP A 26 -22.37 -12.23 16.08
N ASN A 27 -21.60 -13.33 15.84
CA ASN A 27 -20.33 -13.63 16.49
C ASN A 27 -19.12 -13.53 15.54
N LYS A 28 -19.30 -13.14 14.27
CA LYS A 28 -18.17 -13.01 13.33
C LYS A 28 -17.56 -11.61 13.44
N LEU A 29 -16.22 -11.54 13.25
CA LEU A 29 -15.52 -10.28 13.15
C LEU A 29 -16.03 -9.47 11.95
N MET A 30 -16.04 -8.15 12.08
CA MET A 30 -16.43 -7.24 10.99
C MET A 30 -15.36 -7.25 9.88
N LEU A 31 -15.74 -6.96 8.66
CA LEU A 31 -14.80 -6.77 7.57
C LEU A 31 -14.24 -5.34 7.60
N PRO A 32 -12.92 -5.15 7.46
CA PRO A 32 -12.28 -3.85 7.56
C PRO A 32 -12.40 -3.06 6.25
N THR A 33 -13.62 -2.81 5.78
CA THR A 33 -13.88 -1.94 4.64
C THR A 33 -13.46 -0.51 4.99
N GLU A 34 -12.55 0.07 4.20
CA GLU A 34 -12.01 1.44 4.39
C GLU A 34 -11.19 1.67 5.68
N ILE A 35 -10.90 0.64 6.49
CA ILE A 35 -10.08 0.77 7.70
C ILE A 35 -8.59 0.62 7.33
N GLU A 36 -7.81 1.66 7.60
CA GLU A 36 -6.37 1.71 7.32
C GLU A 36 -5.50 1.73 8.61
N ASP A 37 -6.12 1.79 9.80
CA ASP A 37 -5.42 1.78 11.08
C ASP A 37 -5.38 0.39 11.71
N PHE A 38 -4.17 -0.13 11.91
CA PHE A 38 -3.94 -1.46 12.48
C PHE A 38 -4.50 -1.60 13.89
N LYS A 39 -4.38 -0.56 14.74
CA LYS A 39 -4.90 -0.60 16.10
C LYS A 39 -6.43 -0.72 16.08
N GLU A 40 -7.11 0.08 15.26
CA GLU A 40 -8.57 0.01 15.10
C GLU A 40 -9.01 -1.39 14.70
N ILE A 41 -8.36 -2.00 13.70
CA ILE A 41 -8.64 -3.38 13.30
C ILE A 41 -8.51 -4.35 14.48
N ARG A 42 -7.46 -4.21 15.29
CA ARG A 42 -7.17 -5.15 16.38
C ARG A 42 -8.02 -4.93 17.65
N THR A 43 -8.50 -3.71 17.88
CA THR A 43 -9.28 -3.37 19.08
C THR A 43 -10.79 -3.47 18.87
N ASP A 44 -11.28 -3.20 17.67
CA ASP A 44 -12.70 -3.00 17.41
C ASP A 44 -13.38 -4.22 16.77
N GLY A 45 -12.67 -5.37 16.71
CA GLY A 45 -13.27 -6.64 16.31
C GLY A 45 -13.37 -6.85 14.79
N TYR A 46 -12.39 -6.33 14.03
CA TYR A 46 -12.29 -6.57 12.60
C TYR A 46 -11.45 -7.80 12.26
N TYR A 47 -11.76 -8.44 11.15
CA TYR A 47 -10.99 -9.53 10.60
C TYR A 47 -9.65 -9.01 10.06
N TYR A 48 -8.54 -9.56 10.53
CA TYR A 48 -7.21 -9.18 10.08
C TYR A 48 -6.53 -10.36 9.37
N VAL A 49 -6.10 -10.14 8.14
CA VAL A 49 -5.19 -11.06 7.44
C VAL A 49 -3.78 -10.74 7.90
N ASP A 50 -3.16 -11.70 8.60
CA ASP A 50 -1.88 -11.48 9.27
C ASP A 50 -0.72 -11.27 8.29
N LYS A 51 -0.19 -10.05 8.25
CA LYS A 51 0.99 -9.65 7.47
C LYS A 51 2.18 -9.29 8.35
N THR A 52 2.17 -9.67 9.63
CA THR A 52 3.24 -9.30 10.57
C THR A 52 4.60 -9.96 10.28
N ALA A 53 4.67 -10.96 9.40
CA ALA A 53 5.92 -11.47 8.84
C ALA A 53 6.75 -10.36 8.14
N LEU A 54 6.12 -9.29 7.64
CA LEU A 54 6.80 -8.12 7.10
C LEU A 54 7.78 -7.51 8.10
N ILE A 55 7.45 -7.50 9.40
CA ILE A 55 8.31 -6.95 10.46
C ILE A 55 9.65 -7.69 10.50
N GLU A 56 9.59 -9.02 10.58
CA GLU A 56 10.78 -9.88 10.60
C GLU A 56 11.62 -9.70 9.34
N GLN A 57 10.98 -9.74 8.16
CA GLN A 57 11.66 -9.56 6.88
C GLN A 57 12.36 -8.20 6.77
N VAL A 58 11.73 -7.10 7.22
CA VAL A 58 12.34 -5.75 7.22
C VAL A 58 13.55 -5.71 8.13
N LEU A 59 13.46 -6.30 9.33
CA LEU A 59 14.57 -6.33 10.29
C LEU A 59 15.74 -7.20 9.79
N ASP A 60 15.47 -8.32 9.14
CA ASP A 60 16.49 -9.23 8.60
C ASP A 60 17.30 -8.59 7.46
N LYS A 61 16.66 -7.78 6.62
CA LYS A 61 17.35 -7.10 5.52
C LYS A 61 18.33 -6.03 6.00
N ARG A 62 18.16 -5.47 7.19
CA ARG A 62 19.03 -4.44 7.80
C ARG A 62 19.31 -3.25 6.87
N SER A 63 18.38 -2.95 5.98
CA SER A 63 18.50 -1.79 5.10
C SER A 63 18.31 -0.50 5.90
N LYS A 64 19.12 0.52 5.62
CA LYS A 64 18.94 1.83 6.25
C LYS A 64 17.65 2.50 5.79
N VAL A 65 17.35 2.37 4.49
CA VAL A 65 16.11 2.86 3.88
C VAL A 65 15.53 1.80 2.96
N THR A 66 14.28 1.44 3.18
CA THR A 66 13.52 0.49 2.36
C THR A 66 12.34 1.19 1.70
N LEU A 67 12.22 1.06 0.38
CA LEU A 67 11.05 1.51 -0.37
C LEU A 67 10.29 0.30 -0.92
N PHE A 68 9.00 0.23 -0.63
CA PHE A 68 8.07 -0.70 -1.25
C PHE A 68 7.24 0.02 -2.30
N THR A 69 7.30 -0.46 -3.55
CA THR A 69 6.38 0.00 -4.61
C THR A 69 5.38 -1.09 -4.92
N ARG A 70 4.10 -0.77 -4.70
CA ARG A 70 2.96 -1.68 -4.92
C ARG A 70 1.80 -0.90 -5.52
N PRO A 71 0.96 -1.52 -6.34
CA PRO A 71 -0.25 -0.88 -6.85
C PRO A 71 -1.14 -0.35 -5.72
N ARG A 72 -2.09 0.50 -6.06
CA ARG A 72 -3.10 0.98 -5.10
C ARG A 72 -3.93 -0.20 -4.58
N ARG A 73 -4.43 -0.08 -3.33
CA ARG A 73 -5.31 -1.07 -2.67
C ARG A 73 -4.65 -2.39 -2.23
N PHE A 74 -3.32 -2.50 -2.29
CA PHE A 74 -2.56 -3.67 -1.85
C PHE A 74 -2.08 -3.60 -0.38
N GLY A 75 -2.74 -2.82 0.48
CA GLY A 75 -2.50 -2.83 1.94
C GLY A 75 -1.27 -2.04 2.40
N LYS A 76 -0.70 -1.13 1.57
CA LYS A 76 0.48 -0.32 1.93
C LYS A 76 0.28 0.44 3.24
N THR A 77 -0.75 1.26 3.33
CA THR A 77 -1.06 2.11 4.49
C THR A 77 -1.29 1.29 5.76
N LEU A 78 -2.03 0.17 5.67
CA LEU A 78 -2.28 -0.71 6.81
C LEU A 78 -0.98 -1.36 7.32
N ASN A 79 -0.09 -1.79 6.42
CA ASN A 79 1.21 -2.32 6.78
C ASN A 79 2.10 -1.25 7.43
N MET A 80 2.05 0.00 6.95
CA MET A 80 2.75 1.12 7.59
C MET A 80 2.21 1.42 8.99
N SER A 81 0.89 1.37 9.18
CA SER A 81 0.25 1.49 10.50
C SER A 81 0.68 0.34 11.43
N MET A 82 0.71 -0.90 10.93
CA MET A 82 1.19 -2.07 11.69
C MET A 82 2.66 -1.92 12.12
N LEU A 83 3.56 -1.52 11.21
CA LEU A 83 4.95 -1.24 11.54
C LEU A 83 5.09 -0.16 12.60
N ARG A 84 4.33 0.92 12.48
CA ARG A 84 4.30 1.99 13.47
C ARG A 84 3.98 1.45 14.86
N TYR A 85 2.85 0.76 15.02
CA TYR A 85 2.43 0.22 16.32
C TYR A 85 3.39 -0.84 16.86
N PHE A 86 4.11 -1.56 15.98
CA PHE A 86 5.11 -2.51 16.45
C PHE A 86 6.34 -1.82 17.07
N PHE A 87 6.88 -0.78 16.42
CA PHE A 87 8.10 -0.14 16.88
C PHE A 87 7.88 0.96 17.93
N GLU A 88 6.73 1.65 17.88
CA GLU A 88 6.50 2.89 18.65
C GLU A 88 6.46 2.65 20.15
N THR A 89 7.31 3.38 20.88
CA THR A 89 7.35 3.37 22.36
C THR A 89 6.00 3.75 22.96
N GLY A 90 5.52 2.94 23.90
CA GLY A 90 4.23 3.16 24.59
C GLY A 90 3.04 2.50 23.88
N THR A 91 3.26 1.78 22.80
CA THR A 91 2.20 0.98 22.16
C THR A 91 1.86 -0.26 22.99
N ASP A 92 0.58 -0.62 23.04
CA ASP A 92 0.12 -1.84 23.71
C ASP A 92 0.54 -3.09 22.89
N SER A 93 1.43 -3.89 23.47
CA SER A 93 1.91 -5.12 22.85
C SER A 93 0.80 -6.15 22.57
N LYS A 94 -0.34 -6.05 23.29
CA LYS A 94 -1.50 -6.94 23.09
C LYS A 94 -2.08 -6.86 21.68
N LEU A 95 -1.84 -5.75 20.94
CA LEU A 95 -2.25 -5.62 19.54
C LEU A 95 -1.69 -6.76 18.66
N PHE A 96 -0.55 -7.32 19.03
CA PHE A 96 0.13 -8.39 18.29
C PHE A 96 -0.16 -9.80 18.79
N ASN A 97 -0.95 -9.97 19.87
CA ASN A 97 -1.27 -11.27 20.41
C ASN A 97 -1.92 -12.17 19.36
N GLY A 98 -1.40 -13.41 19.25
CA GLY A 98 -1.90 -14.43 18.32
C GLY A 98 -1.50 -14.22 16.86
N LEU A 99 -0.72 -13.19 16.53
CA LEU A 99 -0.18 -12.95 15.20
C LEU A 99 1.20 -13.63 15.06
N TYR A 100 1.61 -13.85 13.81
CA TYR A 100 2.87 -14.52 13.46
C TYR A 100 4.07 -13.96 14.23
N ILE A 101 4.23 -12.63 14.23
CA ILE A 101 5.36 -11.97 14.89
C ILE A 101 5.44 -12.24 16.39
N SER A 102 4.31 -12.48 17.06
CA SER A 102 4.26 -12.80 18.50
C SER A 102 4.89 -14.15 18.86
N GLN A 103 5.10 -15.01 17.87
CA GLN A 103 5.78 -16.29 18.04
C GLN A 103 7.32 -16.13 18.14
N ASN A 104 7.87 -15.01 17.66
CA ASN A 104 9.29 -14.67 17.75
C ASN A 104 9.55 -13.80 18.99
N ALA A 105 9.67 -14.44 20.16
CA ALA A 105 9.82 -13.76 21.44
C ALA A 105 11.10 -12.90 21.52
N GLU A 106 12.22 -13.37 20.95
CA GLU A 106 13.50 -12.64 20.95
C GLU A 106 13.36 -11.33 20.16
N LEU A 107 12.75 -11.39 18.98
CA LEU A 107 12.54 -10.23 18.14
C LEU A 107 11.57 -9.23 18.80
N CYS A 108 10.48 -9.72 19.39
CA CYS A 108 9.54 -8.88 20.13
C CYS A 108 10.20 -8.20 21.32
N GLU A 109 10.97 -8.91 22.16
CA GLU A 109 11.67 -8.34 23.29
C GLU A 109 12.65 -7.23 22.86
N LYS A 110 13.35 -7.43 21.75
CA LYS A 110 14.38 -6.52 21.26
C LYS A 110 13.82 -5.27 20.59
N TYR A 111 12.70 -5.36 19.86
CA TYR A 111 12.24 -4.31 18.96
C TYR A 111 10.85 -3.77 19.27
N MET A 112 9.92 -4.59 19.81
CA MET A 112 8.53 -4.16 20.02
C MET A 112 8.42 -3.07 21.09
N GLY A 113 7.88 -1.90 20.69
CA GLY A 113 7.71 -0.76 21.59
C GLY A 113 9.02 -0.11 22.06
N LYS A 114 10.12 -0.23 21.29
CA LYS A 114 11.47 0.19 21.73
C LYS A 114 11.99 1.44 21.02
N TYR A 115 11.27 1.99 20.06
CA TYR A 115 11.75 3.10 19.24
C TYR A 115 10.80 4.30 19.30
N PRO A 116 11.30 5.54 19.30
CA PRO A 116 10.50 6.65 18.85
C PRO A 116 10.23 6.49 17.35
N VAL A 117 9.00 6.82 16.92
CA VAL A 117 8.58 6.65 15.53
C VAL A 117 8.02 7.96 15.00
N ILE A 118 8.52 8.40 13.85
CA ILE A 118 7.91 9.44 13.02
C ILE A 118 7.14 8.72 11.91
N ALA A 119 5.84 8.97 11.81
CA ALA A 119 4.98 8.34 10.82
C ALA A 119 4.12 9.39 10.10
N ILE A 120 4.40 9.60 8.82
CA ILE A 120 3.64 10.54 7.99
C ILE A 120 3.07 9.83 6.76
N SER A 121 1.90 10.28 6.30
CA SER A 121 1.34 9.90 5.01
C SER A 121 1.15 11.15 4.15
N LEU A 122 1.68 11.08 2.92
CA LEU A 122 1.54 12.13 1.93
C LEU A 122 0.31 11.94 1.02
N LYS A 123 -0.53 10.94 1.30
CA LYS A 123 -1.76 10.61 0.56
C LYS A 123 -2.68 11.83 0.36
N GLY A 124 -2.72 12.74 1.33
CA GLY A 124 -3.58 13.92 1.29
C GLY A 124 -2.95 15.15 0.63
N VAL A 125 -1.77 15.05 0.03
CA VAL A 125 -1.15 16.18 -0.69
C VAL A 125 -1.67 16.20 -2.13
N ASP A 126 -2.85 16.75 -2.28
CA ASP A 126 -3.57 16.92 -3.56
C ASP A 126 -4.04 18.37 -3.66
N ALA A 127 -3.44 19.14 -4.53
CA ALA A 127 -3.70 20.57 -4.67
C ALA A 127 -3.44 21.04 -6.11
N ASP A 128 -4.17 22.09 -6.49
CA ASP A 128 -4.09 22.74 -7.80
C ASP A 128 -2.90 23.69 -7.96
N SER A 129 -2.11 23.91 -6.90
CA SER A 129 -0.96 24.81 -6.93
C SER A 129 0.09 24.43 -5.87
N TYR A 130 1.36 24.78 -6.14
CA TYR A 130 2.50 24.57 -5.24
C TYR A 130 2.25 25.14 -3.84
N THR A 131 1.73 26.38 -3.76
CA THR A 131 1.46 27.03 -2.47
C THR A 131 0.46 26.23 -1.61
N LYS A 132 -0.60 25.72 -2.20
CA LYS A 132 -1.59 24.90 -1.49
C LYS A 132 -1.01 23.53 -1.10
N ALA A 133 -0.26 22.88 -1.99
CA ALA A 133 0.42 21.62 -1.72
C ALA A 133 1.44 21.76 -0.57
N LYS A 134 2.26 22.83 -0.59
CA LYS A 134 3.18 23.18 0.50
C LYS A 134 2.44 23.35 1.83
N ALA A 135 1.31 24.05 1.83
CA ALA A 135 0.49 24.21 3.03
C ALA A 135 -0.08 22.87 3.56
N GLN A 136 -0.38 21.92 2.68
CA GLN A 136 -0.79 20.57 3.10
C GLN A 136 0.37 19.78 3.73
N ILE A 137 1.59 19.88 3.18
CA ILE A 137 2.79 19.28 3.77
C ILE A 137 3.07 19.86 5.16
N ILE A 138 2.98 21.18 5.31
CA ILE A 138 3.11 21.85 6.64
C ILE A 138 2.10 21.28 7.65
N LYS A 139 0.84 21.06 7.22
CA LYS A 139 -0.17 20.46 8.11
C LYS A 139 0.18 19.03 8.53
N ILE A 140 0.78 18.25 7.65
CA ILE A 140 1.22 16.87 7.93
C ILE A 140 2.36 16.90 8.96
N ILE A 141 3.40 17.69 8.73
CA ILE A 141 4.53 17.87 9.66
C ILE A 141 4.02 18.36 11.01
N ASN A 142 3.18 19.40 11.02
CA ASN A 142 2.61 19.94 12.24
C ASN A 142 1.78 18.91 13.02
N ARG A 143 0.99 18.06 12.33
CA ARG A 143 0.23 16.98 12.97
C ARG A 143 1.15 15.98 13.64
N GLU A 144 2.24 15.62 12.99
CA GLU A 144 3.22 14.70 13.54
C GLU A 144 3.95 15.31 14.75
N ALA A 145 4.41 16.54 14.66
CA ALA A 145 5.01 17.28 15.79
C ALA A 145 4.03 17.37 16.99
N ARG A 146 2.73 17.60 16.74
CA ARG A 146 1.69 17.66 17.78
C ARG A 146 1.48 16.34 18.52
N ARG A 147 1.67 15.20 17.88
CA ARG A 147 1.63 13.90 18.58
C ARG A 147 2.63 13.86 19.72
N HIS A 148 3.75 14.54 19.54
CA HIS A 148 4.89 14.56 20.47
C HIS A 148 5.05 15.88 21.24
N ARG A 149 3.99 16.72 21.30
CA ARG A 149 4.05 18.04 21.98
C ARG A 149 4.48 17.97 23.44
N LEU A 150 4.40 16.79 24.08
CA LEU A 150 4.87 16.58 25.45
C LEU A 150 6.38 16.79 25.59
N LEU A 151 7.15 16.71 24.50
CA LEU A 151 8.58 17.01 24.45
C LEU A 151 8.90 18.45 24.89
N LEU A 152 7.97 19.40 24.74
CA LEU A 152 8.11 20.77 25.29
C LEU A 152 8.34 20.81 26.81
N LYS A 153 7.91 19.74 27.51
CA LYS A 153 8.10 19.58 28.94
C LYS A 153 9.31 18.73 29.31
N SER A 154 10.08 18.27 28.32
CA SER A 154 11.25 17.43 28.54
C SER A 154 12.35 18.21 29.28
N GLU A 155 12.93 17.60 30.28
CA GLU A 155 14.11 18.13 31.00
C GLU A 155 15.41 17.82 30.22
N LYS A 156 15.35 16.89 29.24
CA LYS A 156 16.52 16.54 28.41
C LYS A 156 16.69 17.46 27.21
N LEU A 157 15.67 18.22 26.85
CA LEU A 157 15.72 19.19 25.76
C LEU A 157 16.02 20.58 26.31
N ASP A 158 16.96 21.26 25.69
CA ASP A 158 17.32 22.62 26.05
C ASP A 158 16.33 23.66 25.49
N SER A 159 16.65 24.95 25.65
CA SER A 159 15.77 26.03 25.18
C SER A 159 15.71 26.14 23.67
N PHE A 160 16.80 25.80 22.95
CA PHE A 160 16.86 25.83 21.49
C PHE A 160 16.04 24.67 20.90
N ASP A 161 16.17 23.48 21.47
CA ASP A 161 15.38 22.31 21.10
C ASP A 161 13.86 22.59 21.20
N LYS A 162 13.45 23.25 22.32
CA LYS A 162 12.05 23.60 22.55
C LYS A 162 11.55 24.70 21.62
N GLU A 163 12.41 25.66 21.28
CA GLU A 163 12.11 26.67 20.27
C GLU A 163 11.91 26.05 18.90
N LEU A 164 12.82 25.15 18.47
CA LEU A 164 12.73 24.39 17.24
C LEU A 164 11.43 23.60 17.18
N LEU A 165 11.09 22.84 18.22
CA LEU A 165 9.82 22.12 18.28
C LEU A 165 8.62 23.09 18.18
N THR A 166 8.71 24.28 18.76
CA THR A 166 7.65 25.30 18.68
C THR A 166 7.48 25.80 17.24
N GLN A 167 8.57 25.96 16.49
CA GLN A 167 8.51 26.29 15.05
C GLN A 167 7.82 25.19 14.26
N LEU A 168 8.11 23.92 14.52
CA LEU A 168 7.46 22.76 13.86
C LEU A 168 5.97 22.64 14.24
N LEU A 169 5.58 23.18 15.39
CA LEU A 169 4.17 23.28 15.82
C LEU A 169 3.44 24.47 15.18
N SER A 170 4.14 25.36 14.50
CA SER A 170 3.54 26.49 13.78
C SER A 170 2.81 26.03 12.52
N ARG A 171 1.81 26.81 12.12
CA ARG A 171 1.13 26.63 10.83
C ARG A 171 1.82 27.36 9.67
N ASN A 172 2.74 28.27 10.00
CA ASN A 172 3.56 29.01 9.06
C ASN A 172 4.99 28.53 9.22
N MET A 173 5.50 27.84 8.20
CA MET A 173 6.89 27.39 8.12
C MET A 173 7.50 27.95 6.85
N GLU A 174 8.69 28.48 6.97
CA GLU A 174 9.52 28.80 5.81
C GLU A 174 9.98 27.51 5.12
N GLU A 175 10.37 27.59 3.87
CA GLU A 175 10.72 26.39 3.08
C GLU A 175 11.91 25.63 3.65
N ASP A 176 12.89 26.33 4.19
CA ASP A 176 14.05 25.72 4.87
C ASP A 176 13.61 24.93 6.10
N THR A 177 12.69 25.48 6.90
CA THR A 177 12.10 24.76 8.05
C THR A 177 11.32 23.51 7.62
N ILE A 178 10.61 23.57 6.49
CA ILE A 178 9.90 22.40 5.97
C ILE A 178 10.90 21.31 5.57
N THR A 179 11.95 21.67 4.85
CA THR A 179 12.92 20.70 4.32
C THR A 179 13.78 20.07 5.41
N SER A 180 14.06 20.75 6.53
CA SER A 180 14.81 20.22 7.69
C SER A 180 13.91 19.52 8.73
N SER A 181 12.60 19.76 8.69
CA SER A 181 11.66 19.39 9.75
C SER A 181 11.71 17.96 10.24
N LEU A 182 11.79 16.99 9.31
CA LEU A 182 11.79 15.57 9.68
C LEU A 182 13.14 15.16 10.29
N GLN A 183 14.25 15.70 9.80
CA GLN A 183 15.56 15.49 10.41
C GLN A 183 15.58 16.05 11.82
N GLU A 184 15.21 17.31 12.00
CA GLU A 184 15.12 18.00 13.30
C GLU A 184 14.23 17.22 14.29
N LEU A 185 13.08 16.71 13.84
CA LEU A 185 12.24 15.82 14.68
C LEU A 185 12.99 14.56 15.12
N THR A 186 13.83 13.95 14.23
CA THR A 186 14.61 12.78 14.66
C THR A 186 15.65 13.12 15.69
N GLU A 187 16.31 14.27 15.59
CA GLU A 187 17.30 14.75 16.54
C GLU A 187 16.66 15.04 17.91
N LEU A 188 15.53 15.74 17.94
CA LEU A 188 14.74 16.00 19.17
C LEU A 188 14.29 14.71 19.85
N PHE A 189 13.86 13.71 19.06
CA PHE A 189 13.43 12.42 19.58
C PHE A 189 14.61 11.62 20.16
N GLU A 190 15.75 11.57 19.46
CA GLU A 190 16.94 10.91 19.97
C GLU A 190 17.45 11.57 21.27
N ALA A 191 17.48 12.89 21.34
CA ALA A 191 17.85 13.62 22.54
C ALA A 191 16.91 13.28 23.72
N HIS A 192 15.61 13.20 23.50
CA HIS A 192 14.65 12.88 24.57
C HIS A 192 14.66 11.38 24.93
N PHE A 193 14.53 10.49 23.95
CA PHE A 193 14.35 9.05 24.18
C PHE A 193 15.67 8.30 24.38
N SER A 194 16.81 8.93 24.05
CA SER A 194 18.15 8.28 24.00
C SER A 194 18.15 7.05 23.09
N LYS A 195 17.40 7.11 22.01
CA LYS A 195 17.20 6.05 21.01
C LYS A 195 17.05 6.65 19.62
N LYS A 196 17.71 6.01 18.64
CA LYS A 196 17.51 6.35 17.23
C LYS A 196 16.06 6.15 16.80
N VAL A 197 15.65 6.89 15.79
CA VAL A 197 14.25 7.05 15.37
C VAL A 197 13.95 6.17 14.17
N VAL A 198 12.80 5.52 14.16
CA VAL A 198 12.24 4.88 12.97
C VAL A 198 11.39 5.90 12.22
N VAL A 199 11.61 6.03 10.91
CA VAL A 199 10.85 6.95 10.05
C VAL A 199 10.02 6.16 9.04
N LEU A 200 8.71 6.39 9.04
CA LEU A 200 7.73 5.76 8.16
C LEU A 200 7.07 6.82 7.28
N ILE A 201 7.18 6.68 5.96
CA ILE A 201 6.62 7.63 4.99
C ILE A 201 5.72 6.86 4.01
N ASP A 202 4.42 7.09 4.12
CA ASP A 202 3.43 6.44 3.27
C ASP A 202 3.04 7.32 2.07
N GLU A 203 2.83 6.69 0.90
CA GLU A 203 2.41 7.32 -0.36
C GLU A 203 3.32 8.51 -0.76
N TYR A 204 4.65 8.29 -0.74
CA TYR A 204 5.66 9.32 -0.96
C TYR A 204 5.58 10.00 -2.33
N ASP A 205 5.03 9.32 -3.33
CA ASP A 205 4.95 9.73 -4.72
C ASP A 205 3.67 10.53 -5.07
N VAL A 206 2.65 10.53 -4.20
CA VAL A 206 1.39 11.26 -4.44
C VAL A 206 1.60 12.76 -4.68
N PRO A 207 2.40 13.50 -3.88
CA PRO A 207 2.65 14.93 -4.15
C PRO A 207 3.26 15.19 -5.53
N LEU A 208 4.09 14.27 -6.01
CA LEU A 208 4.77 14.38 -7.29
C LEU A 208 3.82 14.12 -8.46
N ALA A 209 2.94 13.11 -8.32
CA ALA A 209 1.89 12.84 -9.28
C ALA A 209 0.98 14.06 -9.47
N LYS A 210 0.46 14.58 -8.34
CA LYS A 210 -0.45 15.74 -8.37
C LYS A 210 0.22 17.03 -8.85
N ALA A 211 1.49 17.21 -8.53
CA ALA A 211 2.27 18.32 -9.03
C ALA A 211 2.50 18.25 -10.56
N TYR A 212 2.68 17.04 -11.10
CA TYR A 212 2.78 16.85 -12.55
C TYR A 212 1.47 17.19 -13.26
N GLU A 213 0.35 16.67 -12.76
CA GLU A 213 -0.98 16.93 -13.29
C GLU A 213 -1.33 18.43 -13.30
N ASN A 214 -0.88 19.18 -12.29
CA ASN A 214 -1.23 20.58 -12.07
C ASN A 214 -0.10 21.58 -12.45
N GLY A 215 0.98 21.13 -13.07
CA GLY A 215 1.99 21.97 -13.69
C GLY A 215 3.03 22.61 -12.76
N TYR A 216 3.15 22.17 -11.48
CA TYR A 216 4.15 22.66 -10.53
C TYR A 216 5.16 21.56 -10.09
N TYR A 217 5.44 20.62 -11.00
CA TYR A 217 6.25 19.44 -10.74
C TYR A 217 7.67 19.74 -10.26
N ASN A 218 8.35 20.72 -10.91
CA ASN A 218 9.74 21.01 -10.61
C ASN A 218 9.95 21.53 -9.17
N GLU A 219 9.06 22.40 -8.72
CA GLU A 219 9.06 22.95 -7.37
C GLU A 219 8.81 21.85 -6.33
N MET A 220 7.85 20.97 -6.62
CA MET A 220 7.53 19.87 -5.72
C MET A 220 8.65 18.84 -5.64
N VAL A 221 9.29 18.50 -6.76
CA VAL A 221 10.47 17.61 -6.78
C VAL A 221 11.59 18.18 -5.91
N LEU A 222 11.86 19.49 -6.00
CA LEU A 222 12.91 20.12 -5.19
C LEU A 222 12.58 20.05 -3.69
N LEU A 223 11.34 20.37 -3.32
CA LEU A 223 10.88 20.32 -1.93
C LEU A 223 10.99 18.90 -1.35
N ILE A 224 10.44 17.90 -2.04
CA ILE A 224 10.45 16.50 -1.58
C ILE A 224 11.87 15.93 -1.55
N ARG A 225 12.71 16.26 -2.55
CA ARG A 225 14.14 15.88 -2.57
C ARG A 225 14.89 16.38 -1.34
N ASN A 226 14.70 17.66 -0.99
CA ASN A 226 15.39 18.28 0.14
C ASN A 226 14.83 17.69 1.47
N LEU A 227 13.52 17.57 1.63
CA LEU A 227 12.89 16.99 2.80
C LEU A 227 13.38 15.56 3.07
N PHE A 228 13.38 14.70 2.05
CA PHE A 228 13.83 13.31 2.20
C PHE A 228 15.36 13.21 2.24
N GLY A 229 16.06 14.07 1.50
CA GLY A 229 17.52 14.13 1.54
C GLY A 229 18.03 14.38 2.96
N ASN A 230 17.47 15.32 3.67
CA ASN A 230 17.89 15.66 5.03
C ASN A 230 17.61 14.51 6.00
N VAL A 231 16.39 13.94 6.00
CA VAL A 231 16.05 12.91 6.98
C VAL A 231 16.64 11.53 6.67
N LEU A 232 16.85 11.17 5.40
CA LEU A 232 17.24 9.81 4.99
C LEU A 232 18.74 9.67 4.68
N LYS A 233 19.46 10.77 4.39
CA LYS A 233 20.89 10.72 4.09
C LYS A 233 21.70 10.73 5.38
N THR A 234 22.56 11.63 5.56
CA THR A 234 23.53 11.78 6.65
C THR A 234 22.86 12.11 7.99
N ASN A 235 21.86 11.35 8.39
CA ASN A 235 21.14 11.53 9.62
C ASN A 235 21.53 10.44 10.65
N ASP A 236 22.31 10.82 11.63
CA ASP A 236 22.81 9.92 12.67
C ASP A 236 21.70 9.48 13.63
N SER A 237 20.67 10.29 13.81
CA SER A 237 19.50 10.00 14.65
C SER A 237 18.54 8.98 14.01
N LEU A 238 18.67 8.70 12.70
CA LEU A 238 17.86 7.70 12.02
C LEU A 238 18.28 6.29 12.42
N ALA A 239 17.34 5.44 12.88
CA ALA A 239 17.54 3.99 13.02
C ALA A 239 17.46 3.33 11.64
N PHE A 240 16.29 3.40 11.05
CA PHE A 240 15.99 3.01 9.67
C PHE A 240 14.71 3.70 9.21
N ALA A 241 14.45 3.66 7.90
CA ALA A 241 13.22 4.20 7.32
C ALA A 241 12.55 3.18 6.40
N VAL A 242 11.21 3.22 6.38
CA VAL A 242 10.38 2.49 5.41
C VAL A 242 9.49 3.48 4.68
N LEU A 243 9.50 3.40 3.36
CA LEU A 243 8.69 4.22 2.48
C LEU A 243 7.76 3.34 1.65
N THR A 244 6.57 3.86 1.32
CA THR A 244 5.67 3.21 0.36
C THR A 244 5.23 4.19 -0.72
N GLY A 245 4.96 3.66 -1.92
CA GLY A 245 4.42 4.39 -3.06
C GLY A 245 3.92 3.44 -4.15
N CYS A 246 3.43 3.98 -5.25
CA CYS A 246 3.06 3.21 -6.43
C CYS A 246 4.23 3.07 -7.40
N LEU A 247 4.99 4.14 -7.61
CA LEU A 247 6.08 4.20 -8.57
C LEU A 247 7.44 4.41 -7.88
N ARG A 248 8.51 3.94 -8.52
CA ARG A 248 9.88 4.27 -8.14
C ARG A 248 10.35 5.47 -8.94
N ILE A 249 10.27 6.66 -8.35
CA ILE A 249 10.74 7.90 -9.00
C ILE A 249 12.25 8.05 -8.75
N ALA A 250 13.05 7.27 -9.48
CA ALA A 250 14.50 7.19 -9.23
C ALA A 250 15.30 8.28 -9.93
N LYS A 251 14.94 8.66 -11.15
CA LYS A 251 15.70 9.60 -11.99
C LYS A 251 15.62 11.06 -11.52
N GLU A 252 14.63 11.42 -10.69
CA GLU A 252 14.47 12.79 -10.14
C GLU A 252 15.49 13.11 -9.02
N SER A 253 16.47 12.23 -8.81
CA SER A 253 17.52 12.41 -7.79
C SER A 253 17.00 12.52 -6.35
N ILE A 254 15.73 12.19 -6.08
CA ILE A 254 15.16 12.21 -4.72
C ILE A 254 15.96 11.32 -3.78
N PHE A 255 16.34 10.15 -4.28
CA PHE A 255 17.10 9.15 -3.52
C PHE A 255 18.58 9.05 -3.92
N THR A 256 19.07 9.96 -4.75
CA THR A 256 20.49 9.96 -5.18
C THR A 256 21.43 10.18 -4.00
N GLY A 257 22.40 9.30 -3.85
CA GLY A 257 23.41 9.37 -2.78
C GLY A 257 22.92 8.83 -1.44
N LEU A 258 21.79 8.12 -1.39
CA LEU A 258 21.42 7.30 -0.23
C LEU A 258 22.29 6.04 -0.22
N ASN A 259 23.05 5.85 0.85
CA ASN A 259 23.76 4.62 1.12
C ASN A 259 22.77 3.59 1.71
N ASN A 260 22.91 2.31 1.31
CA ASN A 260 22.07 1.22 1.82
C ASN A 260 20.54 1.47 1.62
N PHE A 261 20.19 2.00 0.43
CA PHE A 261 18.80 2.16 -0.03
C PHE A 261 18.38 0.94 -0.86
N LYS A 262 17.30 0.30 -0.47
CA LYS A 262 16.73 -0.86 -1.15
C LYS A 262 15.32 -0.58 -1.62
N VAL A 263 15.03 -0.97 -2.84
CA VAL A 263 13.68 -0.88 -3.42
C VAL A 263 13.18 -2.28 -3.70
N TYR A 264 11.97 -2.56 -3.26
CA TYR A 264 11.27 -3.81 -3.51
C TYR A 264 9.98 -3.51 -4.25
N SER A 265 9.99 -3.81 -5.55
CA SER A 265 8.86 -3.63 -6.46
C SER A 265 8.05 -4.92 -6.61
N ILE A 266 7.05 -4.89 -7.49
CA ILE A 266 6.25 -6.07 -7.84
C ILE A 266 7.04 -7.14 -8.60
N THR A 267 8.25 -6.83 -9.08
CA THR A 267 9.12 -7.80 -9.79
C THR A 267 10.05 -8.58 -8.85
N ASN A 268 10.24 -8.11 -7.60
CA ASN A 268 11.10 -8.77 -6.63
C ASN A 268 10.41 -9.97 -5.97
N THR A 269 11.19 -11.01 -5.69
CA THR A 269 10.74 -12.21 -4.97
C THR A 269 10.73 -12.04 -3.46
N GLU A 270 11.50 -11.07 -2.96
CA GLU A 270 11.41 -10.68 -1.55
C GLU A 270 10.16 -9.83 -1.33
N PHE A 271 9.45 -10.09 -0.24
CA PHE A 271 8.22 -9.38 0.14
C PHE A 271 7.05 -9.56 -0.86
N ASP A 272 7.06 -10.62 -1.67
CA ASP A 272 6.06 -10.84 -2.71
C ASP A 272 4.68 -11.26 -2.15
N GLU A 273 4.63 -11.87 -0.95
CA GLU A 273 3.38 -12.23 -0.27
C GLU A 273 2.95 -11.23 0.82
N THR A 274 3.77 -10.23 1.14
CA THR A 274 3.48 -9.28 2.25
C THR A 274 2.47 -8.20 1.89
N PHE A 275 2.27 -7.99 0.60
CA PHE A 275 1.27 -7.06 0.05
C PHE A 275 0.32 -7.84 -0.86
N GLY A 276 -0.97 -7.63 -0.68
CA GLY A 276 -1.97 -8.48 -1.33
C GLY A 276 -2.36 -9.68 -0.46
N PHE A 277 -3.33 -10.46 -0.90
CA PHE A 277 -3.75 -11.70 -0.25
C PHE A 277 -3.35 -12.92 -1.10
N THR A 278 -2.80 -13.93 -0.47
CA THR A 278 -2.52 -15.22 -1.12
C THR A 278 -3.78 -16.06 -1.30
N ASN A 279 -3.72 -17.08 -2.15
CA ASN A 279 -4.82 -18.04 -2.33
C ASN A 279 -5.26 -18.67 -1.01
N GLU A 280 -4.32 -18.97 -0.11
CA GLU A 280 -4.61 -19.57 1.18
C GLU A 280 -5.35 -18.60 2.12
N GLU A 281 -4.90 -17.34 2.17
CA GLU A 281 -5.53 -16.29 2.97
C GLU A 281 -6.94 -15.98 2.49
N VAL A 282 -7.15 -15.88 1.18
CA VAL A 282 -8.50 -15.70 0.60
C VAL A 282 -9.39 -16.88 0.93
N ARG A 283 -8.91 -18.10 0.79
CA ARG A 283 -9.68 -19.30 1.15
C ARG A 283 -10.07 -19.31 2.63
N LYS A 284 -9.15 -18.98 3.52
CA LYS A 284 -9.43 -18.85 4.98
C LYS A 284 -10.50 -17.82 5.26
N MET A 285 -10.43 -16.65 4.61
CA MET A 285 -11.43 -15.59 4.76
C MET A 285 -12.80 -16.03 4.27
N LEU A 286 -12.89 -16.62 3.07
CA LEU A 286 -14.16 -17.12 2.53
C LEU A 286 -14.79 -18.19 3.42
N VAL A 287 -14.00 -19.15 3.92
CA VAL A 287 -14.47 -20.17 4.88
C VAL A 287 -14.99 -19.51 6.16
N TYR A 288 -14.27 -18.53 6.70
CA TYR A 288 -14.68 -17.82 7.92
C TYR A 288 -16.06 -17.13 7.75
N TYR A 289 -16.32 -16.54 6.59
CA TYR A 289 -17.60 -15.89 6.30
C TYR A 289 -18.67 -16.84 5.74
N GLY A 290 -18.37 -18.13 5.52
CA GLY A 290 -19.32 -19.12 4.99
C GLY A 290 -19.51 -19.02 3.47
N LEU A 291 -18.49 -18.51 2.78
CA LEU A 291 -18.45 -18.29 1.33
C LEU A 291 -17.47 -19.25 0.62
N ASP A 292 -17.14 -20.39 1.24
CA ASP A 292 -16.17 -21.35 0.72
C ASP A 292 -16.52 -21.88 -0.68
N SER A 293 -17.81 -22.04 -0.98
CA SER A 293 -18.28 -22.45 -2.32
C SER A 293 -18.01 -21.40 -3.41
N HIS A 294 -17.76 -20.16 -3.05
CA HIS A 294 -17.51 -19.04 -3.97
C HIS A 294 -16.02 -18.89 -4.37
N PHE A 295 -15.12 -19.71 -3.83
CA PHE A 295 -13.69 -19.57 -4.07
C PHE A 295 -13.32 -19.49 -5.57
N ASN A 296 -13.91 -20.36 -6.40
CA ASN A 296 -13.60 -20.36 -7.83
C ASN A 296 -14.11 -19.10 -8.55
N GLU A 297 -15.22 -18.53 -8.08
CA GLU A 297 -15.77 -17.29 -8.61
C GLU A 297 -14.88 -16.10 -8.23
N VAL A 298 -14.50 -15.97 -6.95
CA VAL A 298 -13.57 -14.95 -6.46
C VAL A 298 -12.24 -15.06 -7.18
N LYS A 299 -11.75 -16.28 -7.38
CA LYS A 299 -10.52 -16.52 -8.13
C LYS A 299 -10.62 -16.05 -9.59
N ALA A 300 -11.71 -16.33 -10.27
CA ALA A 300 -11.89 -15.93 -11.66
C ALA A 300 -12.00 -14.41 -11.85
N TRP A 301 -12.50 -13.70 -10.83
CA TRP A 301 -12.77 -12.27 -10.91
C TRP A 301 -11.65 -11.38 -10.38
N TYR A 302 -10.97 -11.78 -9.28
CA TYR A 302 -10.10 -10.89 -8.50
C TYR A 302 -8.68 -11.43 -8.31
N ASP A 303 -8.39 -12.68 -8.70
CA ASP A 303 -7.03 -13.25 -8.71
C ASP A 303 -6.23 -12.75 -9.91
N GLY A 304 -4.96 -13.11 -9.94
CA GLY A 304 -4.14 -13.01 -11.16
C GLY A 304 -3.07 -11.94 -11.13
N TYR A 305 -2.91 -11.20 -10.04
CA TYR A 305 -1.70 -10.40 -9.86
C TYR A 305 -0.54 -11.32 -9.50
N ARG A 306 0.61 -11.11 -10.15
CA ARG A 306 1.83 -11.84 -9.85
C ARG A 306 2.92 -10.88 -9.40
N PHE A 307 3.26 -10.97 -8.11
CA PHE A 307 4.38 -10.25 -7.51
C PHE A 307 5.52 -11.25 -7.33
N GLY A 308 6.72 -10.96 -7.87
CA GLY A 308 7.81 -11.90 -7.84
C GLY A 308 7.38 -13.30 -8.30
N ASN A 309 7.36 -14.24 -7.36
CA ASN A 309 6.91 -15.62 -7.58
C ASN A 309 5.51 -15.92 -7.00
N ALA A 310 4.90 -14.98 -6.27
CA ALA A 310 3.61 -15.16 -5.62
C ALA A 310 2.44 -14.69 -6.48
N ASP A 311 1.37 -15.50 -6.53
CA ASP A 311 0.08 -15.07 -7.05
C ASP A 311 -0.74 -14.48 -5.90
N VAL A 312 -1.22 -13.26 -6.09
CA VAL A 312 -1.92 -12.49 -5.05
C VAL A 312 -3.18 -11.81 -5.58
N TYR A 313 -4.13 -11.61 -4.67
CA TYR A 313 -5.35 -10.85 -4.90
C TYR A 313 -5.20 -9.42 -4.38
N CYS A 314 -5.93 -8.49 -4.97
CA CYS A 314 -6.13 -7.19 -4.37
C CYS A 314 -6.98 -7.33 -3.07
N PRO A 315 -6.46 -6.94 -1.89
CA PRO A 315 -7.19 -7.05 -0.63
C PRO A 315 -8.54 -6.34 -0.62
N TRP A 316 -8.58 -5.17 -1.26
CA TRP A 316 -9.79 -4.36 -1.36
C TRP A 316 -10.95 -5.11 -2.01
N ASP A 317 -10.67 -5.80 -3.11
CA ASP A 317 -11.69 -6.52 -3.88
C ASP A 317 -12.26 -7.68 -3.07
N VAL A 318 -11.37 -8.47 -2.44
CA VAL A 318 -11.78 -9.63 -1.63
C VAL A 318 -12.56 -9.22 -0.39
N VAL A 319 -12.15 -8.16 0.30
CA VAL A 319 -12.84 -7.65 1.50
C VAL A 319 -14.23 -7.14 1.14
N ASN A 320 -14.36 -6.34 0.07
CA ASN A 320 -15.66 -5.82 -0.36
C ASN A 320 -16.56 -6.93 -0.91
N TYR A 321 -16.00 -7.89 -1.65
CA TYR A 321 -16.74 -9.09 -2.07
C TYR A 321 -17.34 -9.82 -0.87
N CYS A 322 -16.54 -10.08 0.16
CA CYS A 322 -17.02 -10.74 1.37
C CYS A 322 -18.08 -9.90 2.10
N GLU A 323 -17.95 -8.56 2.13
CA GLU A 323 -18.92 -7.65 2.74
C GLU A 323 -20.29 -7.76 2.04
N ASP A 324 -20.31 -7.71 0.71
CA ASP A 324 -21.55 -7.77 -0.07
C ASP A 324 -22.22 -9.16 -0.01
N HIS A 325 -21.40 -10.23 0.06
CA HIS A 325 -21.93 -11.61 -0.05
C HIS A 325 -22.17 -12.29 1.29
N LYS A 326 -21.68 -11.78 2.43
CA LYS A 326 -21.85 -12.42 3.74
C LYS A 326 -23.31 -12.58 4.16
N GLU A 327 -24.19 -11.65 3.77
CA GLU A 327 -25.63 -11.69 4.05
C GLU A 327 -26.47 -12.17 2.85
N ASN A 328 -26.00 -11.87 1.63
CA ASN A 328 -26.65 -12.25 0.38
C ASN A 328 -25.64 -12.97 -0.52
N THR A 329 -25.54 -14.29 -0.38
CA THR A 329 -24.61 -15.12 -1.16
C THR A 329 -24.83 -15.08 -2.69
N ASN A 330 -25.96 -14.53 -3.17
CA ASN A 330 -26.24 -14.33 -4.58
C ASN A 330 -26.17 -12.84 -4.99
N ALA A 331 -25.42 -12.02 -4.26
CA ALA A 331 -25.19 -10.65 -4.67
C ALA A 331 -24.47 -10.61 -6.04
N GLU A 332 -24.72 -9.56 -6.79
CA GLU A 332 -24.03 -9.39 -8.08
C GLU A 332 -22.57 -9.04 -7.87
N LEU A 333 -21.70 -9.60 -8.71
CA LEU A 333 -20.27 -9.27 -8.76
C LEU A 333 -20.07 -7.80 -9.14
N GLN A 334 -19.22 -7.12 -8.42
CA GLN A 334 -18.95 -5.70 -8.60
C GLN A 334 -17.50 -5.44 -9.01
N ASN A 335 -17.28 -4.33 -9.69
CA ASN A 335 -15.94 -3.82 -9.99
C ASN A 335 -15.53 -2.87 -8.86
N TYR A 336 -14.93 -3.40 -7.80
CA TYR A 336 -14.57 -2.64 -6.59
C TYR A 336 -13.37 -1.72 -6.81
N TRP A 337 -12.38 -2.18 -7.56
CA TRP A 337 -11.14 -1.44 -7.79
C TRP A 337 -11.35 -0.20 -8.66
N MET A 338 -12.17 -0.30 -9.69
CA MET A 338 -12.42 0.75 -10.68
C MET A 338 -13.00 2.04 -10.08
N ASN A 339 -13.83 1.92 -9.04
CA ASN A 339 -14.52 3.05 -8.43
C ASN A 339 -13.64 3.86 -7.46
N THR A 340 -12.39 3.46 -7.24
CA THR A 340 -11.55 3.97 -6.15
C THR A 340 -10.28 4.69 -6.58
N SER A 341 -9.87 4.59 -7.83
CA SER A 341 -8.64 5.19 -8.33
C SER A 341 -8.90 6.31 -9.34
N GLY A 342 -8.06 7.34 -9.33
CA GLY A 342 -7.97 8.27 -10.45
C GLY A 342 -7.61 7.48 -11.69
N ASN A 343 -8.52 7.43 -12.65
CA ASN A 343 -8.38 6.64 -13.88
C ASN A 343 -7.54 7.36 -14.94
N GLU A 344 -6.75 8.33 -14.51
CA GLU A 344 -5.95 9.20 -15.37
C GLU A 344 -4.96 8.42 -16.23
N VAL A 345 -4.32 7.37 -15.64
CA VAL A 345 -3.39 6.51 -16.39
C VAL A 345 -4.09 5.81 -17.56
N ILE A 346 -5.28 5.25 -17.35
CA ILE A 346 -6.06 4.64 -18.44
C ILE A 346 -6.56 5.71 -19.42
N GLN A 347 -6.97 6.88 -18.92
CA GLN A 347 -7.42 7.96 -19.83
C GLN A 347 -6.29 8.37 -20.76
N HIS A 348 -5.09 8.60 -20.24
CA HIS A 348 -3.91 8.89 -21.07
C HIS A 348 -3.56 7.75 -22.02
N PHE A 349 -3.73 6.49 -21.56
CA PHE A 349 -3.54 5.33 -22.42
C PHE A 349 -4.54 5.30 -23.58
N VAL A 350 -5.83 5.56 -23.30
CA VAL A 350 -6.89 5.64 -24.31
C VAL A 350 -6.66 6.81 -25.27
N ASP A 351 -6.29 7.97 -24.74
CA ASP A 351 -6.01 9.16 -25.56
C ASP A 351 -4.83 8.93 -26.51
N SER A 352 -3.80 8.20 -26.04
CA SER A 352 -2.63 7.84 -26.85
C SER A 352 -2.92 6.77 -27.91
N MET A 353 -4.02 6.00 -27.79
CA MET A 353 -4.44 5.07 -28.85
C MET A 353 -4.92 5.76 -30.14
N ASN A 354 -5.31 7.03 -30.05
CA ASN A 354 -5.64 7.84 -31.22
C ASN A 354 -4.41 8.33 -31.99
N ASP A 355 -3.19 8.13 -31.43
CA ASP A 355 -1.94 8.39 -32.13
C ASP A 355 -1.51 7.11 -32.88
N PRO A 356 -1.47 7.13 -34.22
CA PRO A 356 -1.11 5.96 -35.04
C PRO A 356 0.29 5.37 -34.75
N HIS A 357 1.12 6.11 -34.02
CA HIS A 357 2.50 5.74 -33.67
C HIS A 357 2.64 5.16 -32.26
N MET A 358 1.59 5.20 -31.42
CA MET A 358 1.73 4.91 -30.00
C MET A 358 1.22 3.52 -29.57
N LEU A 359 0.12 3.01 -30.10
CA LEU A 359 -0.42 1.68 -29.77
C LEU A 359 -1.06 1.00 -30.95
N THR A 360 -0.78 -0.26 -31.12
CA THR A 360 -1.55 -1.06 -32.07
C THR A 360 -2.81 -1.57 -31.37
N LYS A 361 -3.98 -1.26 -31.93
CA LYS A 361 -5.27 -1.82 -31.50
C LYS A 361 -5.21 -3.34 -31.32
N SER A 362 -4.39 -4.03 -32.14
CA SER A 362 -4.14 -5.46 -32.05
C SER A 362 -3.52 -5.94 -30.74
N GLU A 363 -2.67 -5.15 -30.09
CA GLU A 363 -2.07 -5.54 -28.79
C GLU A 363 -3.11 -5.51 -27.67
N LEU A 364 -4.01 -4.53 -27.70
CA LEU A 364 -5.11 -4.48 -26.75
C LEU A 364 -6.13 -5.62 -27.00
N GLU A 365 -6.44 -5.92 -28.26
CA GLU A 365 -7.31 -7.05 -28.61
C GLU A 365 -6.72 -8.39 -28.12
N LEU A 366 -5.40 -8.58 -28.21
CA LEU A 366 -4.70 -9.73 -27.62
C LEU A 366 -4.88 -9.77 -26.08
N LEU A 367 -4.65 -8.66 -25.39
CA LEU A 367 -4.80 -8.63 -23.93
C LEU A 367 -6.24 -8.91 -23.48
N VAL A 368 -7.24 -8.33 -24.17
CA VAL A 368 -8.67 -8.55 -23.85
C VAL A 368 -9.10 -9.99 -24.15
N SER A 369 -8.49 -10.65 -25.17
CA SER A 369 -8.73 -12.07 -25.45
C SER A 369 -8.08 -13.01 -24.43
N GLY A 370 -7.29 -12.48 -23.48
CA GLY A 370 -6.60 -13.25 -22.44
C GLY A 370 -5.18 -13.69 -22.82
N ASP A 371 -4.67 -13.19 -23.94
CA ASP A 371 -3.29 -13.41 -24.38
C ASP A 371 -2.30 -12.44 -23.70
N THR A 372 -1.02 -12.58 -23.99
CA THR A 372 0.05 -11.74 -23.47
C THR A 372 0.70 -10.89 -24.55
N VAL A 373 1.23 -9.73 -24.15
CA VAL A 373 2.13 -8.92 -24.97
C VAL A 373 3.52 -8.91 -24.35
N VAL A 374 4.57 -8.99 -25.18
CA VAL A 374 5.96 -9.00 -24.71
C VAL A 374 6.52 -7.59 -24.74
N LYS A 375 6.83 -7.03 -23.58
CA LYS A 375 7.26 -5.65 -23.44
C LYS A 375 8.48 -5.49 -22.52
N GLN A 376 9.29 -4.50 -22.83
CA GLN A 376 10.31 -4.00 -21.89
C GLN A 376 9.61 -3.19 -20.80
N VAL A 377 9.98 -3.45 -19.54
CA VAL A 377 9.49 -2.69 -18.39
C VAL A 377 10.64 -1.89 -17.79
N ASP A 378 10.51 -0.58 -17.71
CA ASP A 378 11.40 0.30 -16.97
C ASP A 378 10.73 0.72 -15.66
N GLU A 379 11.26 0.27 -14.52
CA GLU A 379 10.76 0.63 -13.19
C GLU A 379 11.31 1.97 -12.69
N MET A 380 12.20 2.62 -13.45
CA MET A 380 12.89 3.85 -13.05
C MET A 380 12.41 5.09 -13.81
N ILE A 381 11.15 5.11 -14.22
CA ILE A 381 10.56 6.18 -15.01
C ILE A 381 10.23 7.39 -14.13
N THR A 382 10.52 8.61 -14.62
CA THR A 382 10.05 9.87 -14.00
C THR A 382 8.64 10.23 -14.45
N TYR A 383 7.94 11.09 -13.70
CA TYR A 383 6.63 11.60 -14.15
C TYR A 383 6.70 12.34 -15.48
N LYS A 384 7.80 13.02 -15.80
CA LYS A 384 8.01 13.68 -17.10
C LYS A 384 8.13 12.71 -18.27
N GLU A 385 8.65 11.52 -18.00
CA GLU A 385 8.85 10.47 -19.00
C GLU A 385 7.62 9.57 -19.17
N LEU A 386 6.70 9.56 -18.19
CA LEU A 386 5.57 8.63 -18.13
C LEU A 386 4.82 8.51 -19.46
N TYR A 387 4.52 9.65 -20.08
CA TYR A 387 3.72 9.70 -21.30
C TYR A 387 4.56 10.07 -22.54
N SER A 388 5.90 9.99 -22.45
CA SER A 388 6.78 10.42 -23.54
C SER A 388 6.91 9.40 -24.67
N ASN A 389 6.69 8.12 -24.39
CA ASN A 389 6.72 7.03 -25.37
C ASN A 389 5.84 5.85 -24.91
N ILE A 390 5.60 4.91 -25.85
CA ILE A 390 4.72 3.76 -25.63
C ILE A 390 5.28 2.76 -24.62
N ASP A 391 6.60 2.54 -24.57
CA ASP A 391 7.21 1.56 -23.65
C ASP A 391 7.05 2.01 -22.20
N ASN A 392 7.11 3.32 -21.95
CA ASN A 392 6.81 3.89 -20.64
C ASN A 392 5.36 3.67 -20.23
N MET A 393 4.42 3.77 -21.17
CA MET A 393 3.00 3.50 -20.91
C MET A 393 2.77 2.06 -20.46
N TRP A 394 3.42 1.08 -21.11
CA TRP A 394 3.37 -0.33 -20.69
C TRP A 394 3.93 -0.52 -19.28
N SER A 395 5.04 0.14 -18.98
CA SER A 395 5.66 0.10 -17.66
C SER A 395 4.74 0.65 -16.57
N ILE A 396 4.04 1.78 -16.84
CA ILE A 396 3.08 2.36 -15.90
C ILE A 396 1.90 1.44 -15.67
N LEU A 397 1.27 0.93 -16.73
CA LEU A 397 0.14 0.02 -16.61
C LEU A 397 0.49 -1.22 -15.77
N PHE A 398 1.72 -1.72 -15.92
CA PHE A 398 2.22 -2.82 -15.11
C PHE A 398 2.43 -2.41 -13.65
N MET A 399 3.16 -1.32 -13.38
CA MET A 399 3.46 -0.88 -12.00
C MET A 399 2.22 -0.42 -11.23
N THR A 400 1.22 0.11 -11.92
CA THR A 400 -0.03 0.57 -11.30
C THR A 400 -1.10 -0.51 -11.17
N GLY A 401 -0.86 -1.72 -11.71
CA GLY A 401 -1.72 -2.89 -11.53
C GLY A 401 -2.82 -3.07 -12.59
N TYR A 402 -2.78 -2.33 -13.70
CA TYR A 402 -3.64 -2.61 -14.86
C TYR A 402 -3.16 -3.83 -15.64
N LEU A 403 -1.85 -4.10 -15.57
CA LEU A 403 -1.24 -5.31 -16.12
C LEU A 403 -0.49 -6.07 -15.02
N THR A 404 -0.26 -7.34 -15.27
CA THR A 404 0.56 -8.23 -14.46
C THR A 404 1.52 -9.01 -15.34
N GLN A 405 2.55 -9.65 -14.74
CA GLN A 405 3.49 -10.48 -15.48
C GLN A 405 3.06 -11.95 -15.49
N ARG A 406 3.31 -12.63 -16.60
CA ARG A 406 3.12 -14.09 -16.77
C ARG A 406 4.41 -14.83 -17.08
N GLY A 407 5.54 -14.14 -16.98
CA GLY A 407 6.87 -14.68 -17.24
C GLY A 407 7.82 -13.62 -17.76
N LYS A 408 9.08 -13.99 -17.90
CA LYS A 408 10.14 -13.11 -18.36
C LYS A 408 10.98 -13.82 -19.41
N GLU A 409 11.26 -13.14 -20.51
CA GLU A 409 12.15 -13.60 -21.57
C GLU A 409 13.63 -13.55 -21.13
N PRO A 410 14.51 -14.34 -21.78
CA PRO A 410 15.95 -14.29 -21.50
C PRO A 410 16.59 -12.91 -21.74
N ASP A 411 16.01 -12.08 -22.60
CA ASP A 411 16.45 -10.71 -22.88
C ASP A 411 15.93 -9.68 -21.86
N GLY A 412 15.14 -10.11 -20.89
CA GLY A 412 14.63 -9.28 -19.80
C GLY A 412 13.24 -8.70 -20.02
N ARG A 413 12.62 -8.90 -21.19
CA ARG A 413 11.23 -8.46 -21.46
C ARG A 413 10.22 -9.32 -20.70
N TYR A 414 9.09 -8.75 -20.35
CA TYR A 414 8.01 -9.42 -19.63
C TYR A 414 6.85 -9.77 -20.56
N HIS A 415 6.26 -10.94 -20.32
CA HIS A 415 4.94 -11.28 -20.83
C HIS A 415 3.90 -10.59 -19.94
N LEU A 416 3.33 -9.50 -20.44
CA LEU A 416 2.31 -8.74 -19.72
C LEU A 416 0.92 -9.21 -20.12
N ALA A 417 0.02 -9.33 -19.14
CA ALA A 417 -1.37 -9.71 -19.28
C ALA A 417 -2.29 -8.85 -18.45
N ILE A 418 -3.56 -8.78 -18.77
CA ILE A 418 -4.59 -8.29 -17.85
C ILE A 418 -4.70 -9.27 -16.68
N PRO A 419 -4.67 -8.82 -15.41
CA PRO A 419 -4.62 -9.73 -14.28
C PRO A 419 -5.90 -10.57 -14.14
N ASN A 420 -7.08 -9.96 -14.29
CA ASN A 420 -8.35 -10.59 -13.96
C ASN A 420 -9.53 -9.98 -14.73
N ARG A 421 -10.73 -10.52 -14.49
CA ARG A 421 -11.96 -10.09 -15.18
C ARG A 421 -12.36 -8.67 -14.81
N GLU A 422 -12.17 -8.25 -13.57
CA GLU A 422 -12.51 -6.89 -13.13
C GLU A 422 -11.71 -5.84 -13.93
N ILE A 423 -10.41 -6.04 -14.05
CA ILE A 423 -9.54 -5.12 -14.82
C ILE A 423 -9.82 -5.21 -16.32
N CYS A 424 -10.13 -6.42 -16.82
CA CYS A 424 -10.55 -6.57 -18.21
C CYS A 424 -11.82 -5.76 -18.52
N ASP A 425 -12.84 -5.88 -17.68
CA ASP A 425 -14.08 -5.10 -17.79
C ASP A 425 -13.82 -3.58 -17.74
N CYS A 426 -12.90 -3.17 -16.85
CA CYS A 426 -12.47 -1.78 -16.74
C CYS A 426 -11.85 -1.27 -18.04
N MET A 427 -10.95 -2.04 -18.63
CA MET A 427 -10.31 -1.69 -19.90
C MET A 427 -11.33 -1.64 -21.06
N VAL A 428 -12.16 -2.67 -21.18
CA VAL A 428 -13.17 -2.75 -22.27
C VAL A 428 -14.14 -1.59 -22.21
N ARG A 429 -14.71 -1.26 -21.04
CA ARG A 429 -15.68 -0.15 -20.90
C ARG A 429 -15.13 1.24 -21.20
N ARG A 430 -13.82 1.41 -21.20
CA ARG A 430 -13.17 2.72 -21.41
C ARG A 430 -12.52 2.85 -22.78
N VAL A 431 -12.19 1.73 -23.40
CA VAL A 431 -11.45 1.67 -24.66
C VAL A 431 -12.36 1.34 -25.83
N LEU A 432 -13.41 0.56 -25.62
CA LEU A 432 -14.42 0.19 -26.59
C LEU A 432 -15.76 0.87 -26.32
#